data_16fc67cbab3baa7e3c1acb38c28856d1
#
_entry.id   16fc67cbab3baa7e3c1acb38c28856d1
#
_cell.length_a   1.000
_cell.length_b   1.000
_cell.length_c   1.000
_cell.angle_alpha   90.00
_cell.angle_beta   90.00
_cell.angle_gamma   90.00
#
_symmetry.space_group_name_H-M   'P 1'
#
loop_
_entity.id
_entity.type
_entity.pdbx_description
1 polymer ?
#
loop_
_entity_poly.entity_id
_entity_poly.type
_entity_poly.pdbx_seq_one_letter_code
_entity_poly.pdbx_strand_id
1 'polypeptide(L)'
;FEREHLLKCFSEGQTQVEFEYFLYKGEQICRYNLSVDMFQNPVTAHVECYVLGRDITMKYVDRIIDRVLFYDDYKAIGIIDVDRNILFLRSNSWENIGLEAEKEQDYSVAIKKMKEARVYTEDQDMFERYASMQNIIDKLEGTNQYFFTVQNYKQEVERYVYFWMNKEERIILFVNEDMTKEMETDPLTGAPNRKGFYRLASKVLAENKDRNYAVLFFNIRRFKAINDLFGYETGDRVIR
;
A
#
# COMPACT_ATOMS: atom_id res chain seq x y z
N PHE A 1 -15.98 -27.12 7.09
CA PHE A 1 -15.29 -28.42 6.96
C PHE A 1 -16.23 -29.52 7.47
N GLU A 2 -17.07 -30.04 6.56
CA GLU A 2 -18.08 -31.02 6.94
C GLU A 2 -17.67 -32.42 6.48
N ARG A 3 -17.75 -33.38 7.38
CA ARG A 3 -17.46 -34.80 7.12
C ARG A 3 -18.21 -35.33 5.90
N GLU A 4 -19.48 -34.93 5.76
CA GLU A 4 -20.34 -35.34 4.66
C GLU A 4 -19.82 -34.87 3.30
N HIS A 5 -19.28 -33.65 3.24
CA HIS A 5 -18.68 -33.13 2.00
C HIS A 5 -17.46 -33.95 1.56
N LEU A 6 -16.57 -34.30 2.50
CA LEU A 6 -15.41 -35.14 2.21
C LEU A 6 -15.78 -36.54 1.74
N LEU A 7 -16.77 -37.17 2.39
CA LEU A 7 -17.27 -38.49 1.98
C LEU A 7 -17.90 -38.45 0.60
N LYS A 8 -18.60 -37.38 0.24
CA LYS A 8 -19.16 -37.18 -1.08
C LYS A 8 -18.05 -37.05 -2.12
N CYS A 9 -17.03 -36.18 -1.90
CA CYS A 9 -15.87 -36.05 -2.80
C CYS A 9 -15.18 -37.40 -3.01
N PHE A 10 -14.98 -38.19 -1.94
CA PHE A 10 -14.36 -39.50 -2.03
C PHE A 10 -15.22 -40.49 -2.86
N SER A 11 -16.55 -40.48 -2.67
CA SER A 11 -17.47 -41.33 -3.46
C SER A 11 -17.50 -40.96 -4.94
N GLU A 12 -17.19 -39.72 -5.29
CA GLU A 12 -17.03 -39.21 -6.65
C GLU A 12 -15.62 -39.45 -7.25
N GLY A 13 -14.75 -40.15 -6.51
CA GLY A 13 -13.41 -40.51 -6.97
C GLY A 13 -12.32 -39.46 -6.69
N GLN A 14 -12.63 -38.40 -5.93
CA GLN A 14 -11.64 -37.44 -5.51
C GLN A 14 -10.96 -37.92 -4.23
N THR A 15 -9.69 -38.26 -4.32
CA THR A 15 -8.87 -38.73 -3.18
C THR A 15 -8.13 -37.61 -2.48
N GLN A 16 -8.07 -36.42 -3.09
CA GLN A 16 -7.43 -35.24 -2.52
C GLN A 16 -8.34 -34.02 -2.67
N VAL A 17 -8.47 -33.24 -1.59
CA VAL A 17 -9.25 -31.99 -1.57
C VAL A 17 -8.45 -30.92 -0.86
N GLU A 18 -8.42 -29.71 -1.42
CA GLU A 18 -7.76 -28.56 -0.82
C GLU A 18 -8.78 -27.48 -0.44
N PHE A 19 -8.55 -26.86 0.73
CA PHE A 19 -9.38 -25.77 1.24
C PHE A 19 -8.48 -24.64 1.73
N GLU A 20 -8.86 -23.41 1.44
CA GLU A 20 -8.30 -22.24 2.08
C GLU A 20 -9.31 -21.70 3.09
N TYR A 21 -8.86 -21.35 4.30
CA TYR A 21 -9.71 -20.76 5.34
C TYR A 21 -8.95 -19.74 6.16
N PHE A 22 -9.70 -18.89 6.83
CA PHE A 22 -9.17 -17.91 7.76
C PHE A 22 -9.31 -18.41 9.18
N LEU A 23 -8.24 -18.29 9.96
CA LEU A 23 -8.25 -18.55 11.39
C LEU A 23 -7.92 -17.24 12.13
N TYR A 24 -8.72 -16.93 13.15
CA TYR A 24 -8.45 -15.82 14.02
C TYR A 24 -7.63 -16.32 15.22
N LYS A 25 -6.40 -15.82 15.35
CA LYS A 25 -5.56 -16.00 16.53
C LYS A 25 -5.50 -14.67 17.28
N GLY A 26 -6.37 -14.48 18.26
CA GLY A 26 -6.56 -13.16 18.90
C GLY A 26 -7.07 -12.14 17.89
N GLU A 27 -6.36 -11.03 17.68
CA GLU A 27 -6.68 -10.00 16.68
C GLU A 27 -6.09 -10.28 15.29
N GLN A 28 -5.32 -11.35 15.15
CA GLN A 28 -4.68 -11.70 13.87
C GLN A 28 -5.56 -12.58 13.01
N ILE A 29 -5.55 -12.28 11.70
CA ILE A 29 -6.17 -13.12 10.67
C ILE A 29 -5.06 -13.91 9.98
N CYS A 30 -4.98 -15.20 10.27
CA CYS A 30 -4.07 -16.11 9.58
C CYS A 30 -4.84 -16.84 8.47
N ARG A 31 -4.18 -17.09 7.35
CA ARG A 31 -4.74 -17.87 6.24
C ARG A 31 -4.02 -19.20 6.13
N TYR A 32 -4.80 -20.27 6.13
CA TYR A 32 -4.31 -21.63 6.03
C TYR A 32 -4.81 -22.31 4.76
N ASN A 33 -3.94 -23.08 4.12
CA ASN A 33 -4.31 -24.08 3.14
C ASN A 33 -4.31 -25.44 3.85
N LEU A 34 -5.45 -26.16 3.76
CA LEU A 34 -5.58 -27.53 4.22
C LEU A 34 -5.61 -28.43 3.01
N SER A 35 -4.70 -29.39 2.93
CA SER A 35 -4.75 -30.52 2.00
C SER A 35 -5.25 -31.74 2.77
N VAL A 36 -6.31 -32.36 2.26
CA VAL A 36 -6.93 -33.56 2.81
C VAL A 36 -6.76 -34.70 1.82
N ASP A 37 -5.90 -35.66 2.16
CA ASP A 37 -5.72 -36.88 1.38
C ASP A 37 -6.56 -38.00 1.99
N MET A 38 -7.50 -38.54 1.22
CA MET A 38 -8.48 -39.55 1.63
C MET A 38 -8.13 -40.91 1.03
N PHE A 39 -8.28 -41.97 1.81
CA PHE A 39 -8.08 -43.34 1.37
C PHE A 39 -9.02 -44.28 2.12
N GLN A 40 -9.30 -45.42 1.51
CA GLN A 40 -10.02 -46.50 2.18
C GLN A 40 -9.05 -47.40 2.92
N ASN A 41 -9.24 -47.55 4.23
CA ASN A 41 -8.44 -48.46 5.02
C ASN A 41 -8.75 -49.93 4.59
N PRO A 42 -7.77 -50.69 4.14
CA PRO A 42 -8.00 -52.05 3.62
C PRO A 42 -8.45 -53.05 4.70
N VAL A 43 -8.22 -52.78 5.98
CA VAL A 43 -8.59 -53.65 7.09
C VAL A 43 -9.98 -53.34 7.62
N THR A 44 -10.29 -52.05 7.79
CA THR A 44 -11.55 -51.63 8.41
C THR A 44 -12.62 -51.28 7.39
N ALA A 45 -12.26 -51.12 6.13
CA ALA A 45 -13.09 -50.62 5.05
C ALA A 45 -13.62 -49.19 5.27
N HIS A 46 -13.19 -48.49 6.31
CA HIS A 46 -13.53 -47.11 6.57
C HIS A 46 -12.72 -46.15 5.70
N VAL A 47 -13.31 -44.99 5.37
CA VAL A 47 -12.58 -43.90 4.74
C VAL A 47 -11.83 -43.14 5.83
N GLU A 48 -10.53 -43.09 5.70
CA GLU A 48 -9.61 -42.36 6.57
C GLU A 48 -8.98 -41.21 5.78
N CYS A 49 -8.46 -40.20 6.47
CA CYS A 49 -7.78 -39.10 5.82
C CYS A 49 -6.56 -38.63 6.60
N TYR A 50 -5.57 -38.14 5.86
CA TYR A 50 -4.49 -37.30 6.39
C TYR A 50 -4.85 -35.85 6.12
N VAL A 51 -4.67 -34.99 7.11
CA VAL A 51 -4.89 -33.55 6.97
C VAL A 51 -3.58 -32.83 7.20
N LEU A 52 -3.12 -32.12 6.18
CA LEU A 52 -1.93 -31.28 6.24
C LEU A 52 -2.35 -29.83 6.22
N GLY A 53 -2.10 -29.10 7.31
CA GLY A 53 -2.30 -27.65 7.39
C GLY A 53 -1.01 -26.89 7.11
N ARG A 54 -1.06 -25.95 6.16
CA ARG A 54 0.06 -25.03 5.89
C ARG A 54 -0.40 -23.60 6.10
N ASP A 55 0.33 -22.86 6.92
CA ASP A 55 0.15 -21.41 7.02
C ASP A 55 0.59 -20.75 5.71
N ILE A 56 -0.32 -20.06 5.05
CA ILE A 56 -0.08 -19.35 3.80
C ILE A 56 -0.31 -17.85 3.95
N THR A 57 -0.34 -17.35 5.18
CA THR A 57 -0.62 -15.94 5.49
C THR A 57 0.32 -15.02 4.71
N MET A 58 1.61 -15.31 4.71
CA MET A 58 2.61 -14.52 3.97
C MET A 58 2.38 -14.55 2.46
N LYS A 59 2.10 -15.73 1.87
CA LYS A 59 1.77 -15.86 0.43
C LYS A 59 0.48 -15.12 0.05
N TYR A 60 -0.44 -14.99 0.99
CA TYR A 60 -1.68 -14.22 0.80
C TYR A 60 -1.40 -12.72 0.82
N VAL A 61 -0.56 -12.26 1.76
CA VAL A 61 -0.10 -10.88 1.84
C VAL A 61 0.70 -10.52 0.58
N ASP A 62 1.59 -11.39 0.12
CA ASP A 62 2.31 -11.20 -1.16
C ASP A 62 1.34 -10.99 -2.33
N ARG A 63 0.28 -11.79 -2.43
CA ARG A 63 -0.75 -11.62 -3.48
C ARG A 63 -1.54 -10.31 -3.35
N ILE A 64 -1.78 -9.82 -2.13
CA ILE A 64 -2.41 -8.51 -1.91
C ILE A 64 -1.44 -7.40 -2.30
N ILE A 65 -0.19 -7.48 -1.87
CA ILE A 65 0.86 -6.54 -2.24
C ILE A 65 1.00 -6.49 -3.76
N ASP A 66 1.07 -7.64 -4.44
CA ASP A 66 1.15 -7.71 -5.89
C ASP A 66 -0.06 -7.04 -6.58
N ARG A 67 -1.27 -7.20 -6.03
CA ARG A 67 -2.46 -6.49 -6.55
C ARG A 67 -2.39 -4.99 -6.33
N VAL A 68 -1.92 -4.56 -5.17
CA VAL A 68 -1.74 -3.14 -4.81
C VAL A 68 -0.66 -2.51 -5.70
N LEU A 69 0.39 -3.26 -6.07
CA LEU A 69 1.46 -2.82 -6.97
C LEU A 69 0.99 -2.48 -8.39
N PHE A 70 -0.18 -2.96 -8.82
CA PHE A 70 -0.77 -2.58 -10.12
C PHE A 70 -1.36 -1.15 -10.12
N TYR A 71 -1.44 -0.49 -8.98
CA TYR A 71 -1.81 0.92 -8.92
C TYR A 71 -0.52 1.76 -9.01
N ASP A 72 -0.43 2.62 -10.01
CA ASP A 72 0.74 3.46 -10.36
C ASP A 72 1.18 4.48 -9.27
N ASP A 73 0.47 4.54 -8.15
CA ASP A 73 0.67 5.56 -7.12
C ASP A 73 1.67 5.14 -6.01
N TYR A 74 2.11 3.86 -5.99
CA TYR A 74 3.07 3.37 -4.99
C TYR A 74 4.50 3.42 -5.52
N LYS A 75 5.40 4.08 -4.77
CA LYS A 75 6.83 4.15 -5.12
C LYS A 75 7.65 3.03 -4.52
N ALA A 76 7.26 2.54 -3.36
CA ALA A 76 7.88 1.37 -2.73
C ALA A 76 6.92 0.66 -1.78
N ILE A 77 7.08 -0.64 -1.68
CA ILE A 77 6.41 -1.50 -0.71
C ILE A 77 7.44 -2.44 -0.12
N GLY A 78 7.42 -2.64 1.20
CA GLY A 78 8.34 -3.52 1.87
C GLY A 78 7.81 -4.05 3.19
N ILE A 79 8.56 -4.96 3.75
CA ILE A 79 8.30 -5.59 5.03
C ILE A 79 9.46 -5.25 5.95
N ILE A 80 9.15 -4.89 7.19
CA ILE A 80 10.12 -4.57 8.22
C ILE A 80 10.00 -5.61 9.32
N ASP A 81 11.10 -6.33 9.57
CA ASP A 81 11.30 -7.16 10.76
C ASP A 81 11.91 -6.27 11.85
N VAL A 82 11.10 -5.97 12.85
CA VAL A 82 11.48 -5.02 13.91
C VAL A 82 12.62 -5.57 14.77
N ASP A 83 12.57 -6.85 15.14
CA ASP A 83 13.51 -7.48 16.06
C ASP A 83 14.89 -7.65 15.41
N ARG A 84 14.93 -7.91 14.12
CA ARG A 84 16.17 -8.03 13.34
C ARG A 84 16.63 -6.69 12.76
N ASN A 85 15.83 -5.63 12.87
CA ASN A 85 16.08 -4.33 12.22
C ASN A 85 16.29 -4.45 10.71
N ILE A 86 15.50 -5.29 10.04
CA ILE A 86 15.64 -5.57 8.61
C ILE A 86 14.46 -4.99 7.83
N LEU A 87 14.78 -4.34 6.70
CA LEU A 87 13.84 -3.95 5.65
C LEU A 87 14.01 -4.90 4.45
N PHE A 88 12.92 -5.49 4.01
CA PHE A 88 12.83 -6.26 2.78
C PHE A 88 11.88 -5.55 1.83
N LEU A 89 12.41 -4.88 0.79
CA LEU A 89 11.60 -4.22 -0.23
C LEU A 89 11.08 -5.25 -1.24
N ARG A 90 9.76 -5.32 -1.41
CA ARG A 90 9.11 -6.15 -2.44
C ARG A 90 9.07 -5.43 -3.80
N SER A 91 8.88 -4.12 -3.76
CA SER A 91 8.92 -3.26 -4.95
C SER A 91 9.59 -1.95 -4.60
N ASN A 92 10.31 -1.42 -5.56
CA ASN A 92 11.03 -0.18 -5.41
C ASN A 92 11.19 0.50 -6.77
N SER A 93 10.45 1.58 -6.99
CA SER A 93 10.59 2.46 -8.16
C SER A 93 11.55 3.64 -7.90
N TRP A 94 12.21 3.67 -6.77
CA TRP A 94 13.17 4.72 -6.42
C TRP A 94 14.46 4.55 -7.23
N GLU A 95 14.84 5.58 -7.94
CA GLU A 95 16.06 5.61 -8.74
C GLU A 95 17.28 5.89 -7.85
N ASN A 96 18.37 5.17 -8.05
CA ASN A 96 19.75 5.49 -7.60
C ASN A 96 19.97 5.71 -6.10
N ILE A 97 19.15 5.15 -5.20
CA ILE A 97 19.36 5.30 -3.75
C ILE A 97 20.16 4.16 -3.11
N GLY A 98 20.55 3.16 -3.91
CA GLY A 98 21.33 2.01 -3.40
C GLY A 98 20.54 1.11 -2.45
N LEU A 99 19.20 1.08 -2.60
CA LEU A 99 18.32 0.10 -1.99
C LEU A 99 17.79 -0.83 -3.08
N GLU A 100 17.94 -2.13 -2.87
CA GLU A 100 17.57 -3.14 -3.85
C GLU A 100 16.26 -3.83 -3.44
N ALA A 101 15.36 -4.03 -4.40
CA ALA A 101 14.19 -4.87 -4.19
C ALA A 101 14.62 -6.34 -4.03
N GLU A 102 13.81 -7.11 -3.30
CA GLU A 102 14.00 -8.54 -3.02
C GLU A 102 15.29 -8.91 -2.28
N LYS A 103 15.89 -7.93 -1.56
CA LYS A 103 17.03 -8.16 -0.68
C LYS A 103 16.77 -7.65 0.73
N GLU A 104 17.26 -8.40 1.72
CA GLU A 104 17.30 -7.95 3.11
C GLU A 104 18.33 -6.83 3.27
N GLN A 105 17.94 -5.76 3.95
CA GLN A 105 18.78 -4.59 4.19
C GLN A 105 18.58 -4.12 5.63
N ASP A 106 19.62 -3.62 6.27
CA ASP A 106 19.47 -2.99 7.59
C ASP A 106 18.54 -1.78 7.48
N TYR A 107 17.49 -1.74 8.30
CA TYR A 107 16.48 -0.70 8.27
C TYR A 107 17.05 0.68 8.58
N SER A 108 17.92 0.78 9.58
CA SER A 108 18.52 2.06 9.99
C SER A 108 19.41 2.64 8.88
N VAL A 109 20.14 1.77 8.17
CA VAL A 109 20.93 2.16 6.99
C VAL A 109 20.03 2.57 5.84
N ALA A 110 18.93 1.84 5.61
CA ALA A 110 17.98 2.15 4.57
C ALA A 110 17.31 3.52 4.77
N ILE A 111 16.85 3.82 5.99
CA ILE A 111 16.28 5.13 6.35
C ILE A 111 17.27 6.27 6.13
N LYS A 112 18.53 6.07 6.49
CA LYS A 112 19.56 7.07 6.23
C LYS A 112 19.76 7.34 4.74
N LYS A 113 19.83 6.29 3.92
CA LYS A 113 19.90 6.42 2.46
C LYS A 113 18.68 7.12 1.88
N MET A 114 17.47 6.77 2.33
CA MET A 114 16.23 7.43 1.91
C MET A 114 16.28 8.92 2.25
N LYS A 115 16.64 9.27 3.48
CA LYS A 115 16.77 10.66 3.93
C LYS A 115 17.70 11.46 3.02
N GLU A 116 18.92 10.97 2.81
CA GLU A 116 19.96 11.68 2.08
C GLU A 116 19.65 11.80 0.59
N ALA A 117 19.09 10.75 -0.02
CA ALA A 117 18.90 10.68 -1.46
C ALA A 117 17.55 11.22 -1.95
N ARG A 118 16.53 11.30 -1.09
CA ARG A 118 15.18 11.60 -1.54
C ARG A 118 14.50 12.77 -0.83
N VAL A 119 14.73 12.91 0.48
CA VAL A 119 13.98 13.87 1.30
C VAL A 119 14.55 15.27 1.12
N TYR A 120 13.67 16.25 0.86
CA TYR A 120 14.08 17.65 0.79
C TYR A 120 14.76 18.11 2.08
N THR A 121 15.77 18.94 1.98
CA THR A 121 16.69 19.26 3.10
C THR A 121 15.97 19.75 4.35
N GLU A 122 14.91 20.56 4.18
CA GLU A 122 14.14 21.11 5.30
C GLU A 122 13.32 20.05 6.04
N ASP A 123 12.96 18.94 5.37
CA ASP A 123 12.18 17.85 5.93
C ASP A 123 13.04 16.72 6.52
N GLN A 124 14.36 16.74 6.33
CA GLN A 124 15.24 15.62 6.71
C GLN A 124 15.24 15.31 8.20
N ASP A 125 15.26 16.33 9.08
CA ASP A 125 15.24 16.13 10.53
C ASP A 125 13.88 15.56 10.99
N MET A 126 12.79 16.02 10.38
CA MET A 126 11.45 15.49 10.62
C MET A 126 11.36 14.05 10.16
N PHE A 127 11.85 13.75 8.95
CA PHE A 127 11.86 12.41 8.39
C PHE A 127 12.61 11.42 9.28
N GLU A 128 13.84 11.76 9.71
CA GLU A 128 14.66 10.90 10.57
C GLU A 128 13.94 10.56 11.89
N ARG A 129 13.34 11.56 12.52
CA ARG A 129 12.57 11.36 13.76
C ARG A 129 11.34 10.50 13.54
N TYR A 130 10.56 10.75 12.48
CA TYR A 130 9.31 10.08 12.24
C TYR A 130 9.48 8.66 11.68
N ALA A 131 10.51 8.42 10.87
CA ALA A 131 10.87 7.12 10.35
C ALA A 131 11.73 6.29 11.33
N SER A 132 12.07 6.80 12.53
CA SER A 132 12.79 6.00 13.51
C SER A 132 11.93 4.80 13.96
N MET A 133 12.56 3.64 14.12
CA MET A 133 11.86 2.39 14.51
C MET A 133 11.07 2.57 15.80
N GLN A 134 11.65 3.21 16.81
CA GLN A 134 10.98 3.45 18.09
C GLN A 134 9.72 4.31 17.92
N ASN A 135 9.81 5.40 17.15
CA ASN A 135 8.64 6.26 16.92
C ASN A 135 7.52 5.52 16.16
N ILE A 136 7.88 4.68 15.18
CA ILE A 136 6.88 3.89 14.43
C ILE A 136 6.16 2.93 15.36
N ILE A 137 6.89 2.20 16.21
CA ILE A 137 6.31 1.27 17.19
C ILE A 137 5.39 2.02 18.14
N ASP A 138 5.87 3.10 18.76
CA ASP A 138 5.11 3.89 19.74
C ASP A 138 3.78 4.40 19.13
N LYS A 139 3.81 4.80 17.86
CA LYS A 139 2.61 5.26 17.14
C LYS A 139 1.66 4.12 16.78
N LEU A 140 2.19 2.97 16.37
CA LEU A 140 1.39 1.80 16.02
C LEU A 140 0.79 1.08 17.25
N GLU A 141 1.30 1.32 18.47
CA GLU A 141 0.66 0.77 19.68
C GLU A 141 -0.74 1.34 19.93
N GLY A 142 -0.96 2.60 19.54
CA GLY A 142 -2.25 3.31 19.74
C GLY A 142 -3.17 3.33 18.53
N THR A 143 -2.71 2.87 17.36
CA THR A 143 -3.46 2.96 16.10
C THR A 143 -3.20 1.75 15.20
N ASN A 144 -4.12 1.47 14.25
CA ASN A 144 -3.93 0.38 13.28
C ASN A 144 -2.93 0.77 12.17
N GLN A 145 -2.70 2.06 12.00
CA GLN A 145 -1.75 2.56 11.00
C GLN A 145 -1.09 3.84 11.50
N TYR A 146 0.14 4.05 11.06
CA TYR A 146 0.89 5.28 11.24
C TYR A 146 1.36 5.80 9.90
N PHE A 147 1.29 7.11 9.67
CA PHE A 147 1.82 7.73 8.46
C PHE A 147 2.34 9.14 8.72
N PHE A 148 3.21 9.59 7.83
CA PHE A 148 3.64 10.97 7.72
C PHE A 148 3.97 11.32 6.26
N THR A 149 4.05 12.60 5.94
CA THR A 149 4.36 13.09 4.59
C THR A 149 5.60 13.95 4.61
N VAL A 150 6.37 13.87 3.53
CA VAL A 150 7.54 14.74 3.30
C VAL A 150 7.58 15.20 1.84
N GLN A 151 8.28 16.28 1.57
CA GLN A 151 8.65 16.65 0.20
C GLN A 151 9.95 15.95 -0.22
N ASN A 152 9.98 15.49 -1.48
CA ASN A 152 11.22 15.02 -2.09
C ASN A 152 11.93 16.16 -2.87
N TYR A 153 13.14 15.90 -3.39
CA TYR A 153 13.89 16.89 -4.16
C TYR A 153 13.20 17.38 -5.43
N LYS A 154 12.22 16.64 -5.95
CA LYS A 154 11.40 17.04 -7.11
C LYS A 154 10.20 17.90 -6.69
N GLN A 155 10.10 18.26 -5.41
CA GLN A 155 8.96 18.95 -4.80
C GLN A 155 7.65 18.15 -4.85
N GLU A 156 7.75 16.83 -5.04
CA GLU A 156 6.63 15.90 -4.94
C GLU A 156 6.37 15.58 -3.48
N VAL A 157 5.11 15.36 -3.12
CA VAL A 157 4.72 14.98 -1.76
C VAL A 157 4.61 13.46 -1.69
N GLU A 158 5.40 12.88 -0.81
CA GLU A 158 5.39 11.43 -0.55
C GLU A 158 4.82 11.14 0.82
N ARG A 159 3.98 10.11 0.91
CA ARG A 159 3.44 9.59 2.16
C ARG A 159 4.11 8.27 2.49
N TYR A 160 4.64 8.15 3.69
CA TYR A 160 5.24 6.96 4.26
C TYR A 160 4.24 6.36 5.24
N VAL A 161 3.77 5.13 4.97
CA VAL A 161 2.71 4.47 5.72
C VAL A 161 3.23 3.17 6.30
N TYR A 162 2.84 2.89 7.55
CA TYR A 162 3.25 1.72 8.30
C TYR A 162 2.03 1.06 8.93
N PHE A 163 1.96 -0.27 8.88
CA PHE A 163 0.90 -1.09 9.48
C PHE A 163 1.50 -2.29 10.16
N TRP A 164 0.96 -2.73 11.30
CA TRP A 164 1.26 -4.06 11.78
C TRP A 164 0.72 -5.10 10.80
N MET A 165 1.61 -5.86 10.18
CA MET A 165 1.25 -7.04 9.41
C MET A 165 1.08 -8.25 10.33
N ASN A 166 1.98 -8.38 11.30
CA ASN A 166 1.92 -9.34 12.39
C ASN A 166 2.51 -8.70 13.66
N LYS A 167 1.66 -8.37 14.62
CA LYS A 167 2.08 -7.68 15.85
C LYS A 167 2.85 -8.61 16.80
N GLU A 168 2.49 -9.90 16.86
CA GLU A 168 3.15 -10.88 17.72
C GLU A 168 4.58 -11.17 17.23
N GLU A 169 4.77 -11.32 15.92
CA GLU A 169 6.07 -11.51 15.28
C GLU A 169 6.79 -10.20 14.99
N ARG A 170 6.21 -9.06 15.39
CA ARG A 170 6.74 -7.71 15.23
C ARG A 170 7.12 -7.39 13.76
N ILE A 171 6.23 -7.79 12.83
CA ILE A 171 6.39 -7.54 11.39
C ILE A 171 5.50 -6.37 10.97
N ILE A 172 6.11 -5.36 10.33
CA ILE A 172 5.44 -4.15 9.83
C ILE A 172 5.42 -4.18 8.31
N LEU A 173 4.27 -3.87 7.70
CA LEU A 173 4.16 -3.51 6.29
C LEU A 173 4.49 -2.03 6.14
N PHE A 174 5.41 -1.74 5.23
CA PHE A 174 5.82 -0.39 4.83
C PHE A 174 5.35 -0.08 3.42
N VAL A 175 4.78 1.11 3.23
CA VAL A 175 4.33 1.60 1.92
C VAL A 175 4.77 3.05 1.75
N ASN A 176 5.36 3.37 0.59
CA ASN A 176 5.60 4.75 0.18
C ASN A 176 4.72 5.09 -1.02
N GLU A 177 3.93 6.14 -0.88
CA GLU A 177 2.93 6.58 -1.86
C GLU A 177 3.25 7.97 -2.42
N ASP A 178 2.98 8.17 -3.71
CA ASP A 178 3.02 9.50 -4.32
C ASP A 178 1.69 10.22 -4.12
N MET A 179 1.68 11.22 -3.26
CA MET A 179 0.50 12.03 -2.96
C MET A 179 0.43 13.32 -3.80
N THR A 180 1.40 13.54 -4.68
CA THR A 180 1.52 14.79 -5.44
C THR A 180 0.26 15.06 -6.25
N LYS A 181 -0.24 14.05 -6.94
CA LYS A 181 -1.43 14.14 -7.78
C LYS A 181 -2.69 14.47 -6.98
N GLU A 182 -2.89 13.81 -5.84
CA GLU A 182 -4.04 14.06 -4.95
C GLU A 182 -3.99 15.46 -4.31
N MET A 183 -2.79 15.90 -3.90
CA MET A 183 -2.61 17.23 -3.27
C MET A 183 -2.58 18.39 -4.27
N GLU A 184 -2.40 18.12 -5.55
CA GLU A 184 -2.31 19.12 -6.60
C GLU A 184 -3.50 19.13 -7.57
N THR A 185 -4.48 18.25 -7.36
CA THR A 185 -5.73 18.21 -8.11
C THR A 185 -6.90 18.78 -7.31
N ASP A 186 -7.83 19.37 -8.00
CA ASP A 186 -9.13 19.73 -7.47
C ASP A 186 -10.05 18.49 -7.48
N PRO A 187 -10.57 18.05 -6.33
CA PRO A 187 -11.33 16.79 -6.24
C PRO A 187 -12.66 16.82 -7.00
N LEU A 188 -13.21 18.01 -7.27
CA LEU A 188 -14.46 18.16 -7.99
C LEU A 188 -14.28 17.98 -9.51
N THR A 189 -13.26 18.62 -10.07
CA THR A 189 -13.04 18.73 -11.51
C THR A 189 -11.98 17.78 -12.04
N GLY A 190 -11.11 17.25 -11.17
CA GLY A 190 -9.91 16.50 -11.57
C GLY A 190 -8.83 17.36 -12.22
N ALA A 191 -9.05 18.66 -12.38
CA ALA A 191 -8.07 19.60 -12.92
C ALA A 191 -6.98 19.90 -11.86
N PRO A 192 -5.78 20.34 -12.28
CA PRO A 192 -4.80 20.83 -11.33
C PRO A 192 -5.34 21.99 -10.50
N ASN A 193 -5.22 21.91 -9.19
CA ASN A 193 -5.50 23.03 -8.31
C ASN A 193 -4.43 24.13 -8.47
N ARG A 194 -4.51 25.20 -7.70
CA ARG A 194 -3.58 26.32 -7.81
C ARG A 194 -2.11 25.87 -7.71
N LYS A 195 -1.78 24.96 -6.77
CA LYS A 195 -0.41 24.45 -6.56
C LYS A 195 0.03 23.60 -7.74
N GLY A 196 -0.80 22.66 -8.17
CA GLY A 196 -0.55 21.82 -9.33
C GLY A 196 -0.38 22.61 -10.61
N PHE A 197 -1.19 23.64 -10.83
CA PHE A 197 -1.04 24.54 -11.98
C PHE A 197 0.33 25.23 -12.01
N TYR A 198 0.76 25.82 -10.90
CA TYR A 198 2.07 26.50 -10.87
C TYR A 198 3.22 25.53 -11.12
N ARG A 199 3.20 24.33 -10.53
CA ARG A 199 4.25 23.33 -10.75
C ARG A 199 4.30 22.87 -12.21
N LEU A 200 3.15 22.53 -12.79
CA LEU A 200 3.05 22.09 -14.18
C LEU A 200 3.46 23.20 -15.15
N ALA A 201 2.99 24.42 -14.93
CA ALA A 201 3.37 25.58 -15.77
C ALA A 201 4.87 25.83 -15.71
N SER A 202 5.47 25.83 -14.51
CA SER A 202 6.93 25.98 -14.36
C SER A 202 7.72 24.90 -15.10
N LYS A 203 7.26 23.65 -15.03
CA LYS A 203 7.86 22.52 -15.73
C LYS A 203 7.78 22.74 -17.25
N VAL A 204 6.61 23.03 -17.78
CA VAL A 204 6.39 23.27 -19.22
C VAL A 204 7.26 24.42 -19.73
N LEU A 205 7.36 25.53 -18.97
CA LEU A 205 8.18 26.68 -19.32
C LEU A 205 9.68 26.33 -19.30
N ALA A 206 10.13 25.51 -18.36
CA ALA A 206 11.53 25.09 -18.27
C ALA A 206 11.95 24.16 -19.41
N GLU A 207 11.06 23.23 -19.78
CA GLU A 207 11.32 22.24 -20.83
C GLU A 207 11.22 22.79 -22.26
N ASN A 208 10.48 23.89 -22.46
CA ASN A 208 10.20 24.43 -23.81
C ASN A 208 10.45 25.92 -23.86
N LYS A 209 11.70 26.34 -23.65
CA LYS A 209 12.10 27.76 -23.54
C LYS A 209 11.88 28.56 -24.85
N ASP A 210 11.81 27.91 -25.99
CA ASP A 210 11.66 28.54 -27.28
C ASP A 210 10.21 28.73 -27.75
N ARG A 211 9.23 28.41 -26.86
CA ARG A 211 7.80 28.57 -27.18
C ARG A 211 7.20 29.76 -26.46
N ASN A 212 6.24 30.41 -27.12
CA ASN A 212 5.42 31.43 -26.49
C ASN A 212 4.20 30.78 -25.83
N TYR A 213 3.87 31.25 -24.63
CA TYR A 213 2.72 30.76 -23.86
C TYR A 213 1.80 31.92 -23.49
N ALA A 214 0.51 31.62 -23.37
CA ALA A 214 -0.48 32.53 -22.84
C ALA A 214 -1.22 31.86 -21.69
N VAL A 215 -1.58 32.63 -20.67
CA VAL A 215 -2.44 32.18 -19.57
C VAL A 215 -3.82 32.80 -19.75
N LEU A 216 -4.85 31.95 -19.77
CA LEU A 216 -6.25 32.39 -19.86
C LEU A 216 -6.91 32.19 -18.52
N PHE A 217 -7.57 33.24 -18.02
CA PHE A 217 -8.39 33.19 -16.81
C PHE A 217 -9.87 33.25 -17.21
N PHE A 218 -10.63 32.26 -16.66
CA PHE A 218 -12.07 32.23 -16.82
C PHE A 218 -12.76 32.47 -15.48
N ASN A 219 -13.85 33.17 -15.51
CA ASN A 219 -14.73 33.34 -14.35
C ASN A 219 -16.17 33.18 -14.80
N ILE A 220 -16.93 32.32 -14.12
CA ILE A 220 -18.36 32.15 -14.38
C ILE A 220 -19.11 33.30 -13.70
N ARG A 221 -19.67 34.18 -14.53
CA ARG A 221 -20.43 35.32 -14.04
C ARG A 221 -21.64 34.87 -13.24
N ARG A 222 -21.81 35.42 -12.05
CA ARG A 222 -22.93 35.11 -11.13
C ARG A 222 -23.00 33.64 -10.71
N PHE A 223 -21.88 32.96 -10.62
CA PHE A 223 -21.83 31.54 -10.18
C PHE A 223 -22.50 31.34 -8.82
N LYS A 224 -22.30 32.28 -7.88
CA LYS A 224 -22.99 32.25 -6.60
C LYS A 224 -24.52 32.21 -6.74
N ALA A 225 -25.08 32.97 -7.69
CA ALA A 225 -26.53 32.93 -7.93
C ALA A 225 -27.03 31.56 -8.43
N ILE A 226 -26.19 30.80 -9.17
CA ILE A 226 -26.52 29.44 -9.57
C ILE A 226 -26.61 28.55 -8.32
N ASN A 227 -25.64 28.64 -7.41
CA ASN A 227 -25.65 27.88 -6.16
C ASN A 227 -26.85 28.26 -5.27
N ASP A 228 -27.14 29.56 -5.14
CA ASP A 228 -28.22 30.06 -4.30
C ASP A 228 -29.62 29.69 -4.83
N LEU A 229 -29.80 29.64 -6.15
CA LEU A 229 -31.08 29.32 -6.79
C LEU A 229 -31.32 27.85 -7.06
N PHE A 230 -30.27 27.11 -7.42
CA PHE A 230 -30.36 25.71 -7.92
C PHE A 230 -29.62 24.70 -7.05
N GLY A 231 -28.98 25.15 -5.97
CA GLY A 231 -28.20 24.33 -5.05
C GLY A 231 -26.78 24.03 -5.51
N TYR A 232 -25.93 23.69 -4.56
CA TYR A 232 -24.48 23.40 -4.78
C TYR A 232 -24.26 22.26 -5.76
N GLU A 233 -25.10 21.22 -5.74
CA GLU A 233 -24.99 20.09 -6.66
C GLU A 233 -25.12 20.50 -8.15
N THR A 234 -25.97 21.50 -8.40
CA THR A 234 -26.09 22.07 -9.74
C THR A 234 -24.88 22.92 -10.11
N GLY A 235 -24.38 23.73 -9.15
CA GLY A 235 -23.14 24.47 -9.35
C GLY A 235 -21.95 23.57 -9.64
N ASP A 236 -21.80 22.46 -8.93
CA ASP A 236 -20.75 21.48 -9.15
C ASP A 236 -20.80 20.88 -10.57
N ARG A 237 -22.01 20.60 -11.09
CA ARG A 237 -22.18 20.14 -12.48
C ARG A 237 -21.84 21.19 -13.53
N VAL A 238 -21.96 22.48 -13.21
CA VAL A 238 -21.58 23.59 -14.11
C VAL A 238 -20.07 23.75 -14.20
N ILE A 239 -19.32 23.39 -13.12
CA ILE A 239 -17.87 23.50 -13.09
C ILE A 239 -17.20 22.28 -13.73
N ARG A 240 -17.80 21.10 -13.64
CA ARG A 240 -17.31 19.85 -14.29
C ARG A 240 -17.45 19.92 -15.81
#